data_271c6deda5d410e9c9b8d4ea9b12b38a
#
_entry.id   271c6deda5d410e9c9b8d4ea9b12b38a
#
_cell.length_a   1.000
_cell.length_b   1.000
_cell.length_c   1.000
_cell.angle_alpha   90.00
_cell.angle_beta   90.00
_cell.angle_gamma   90.00
#
_symmetry.space_group_name_H-M   'P 1'
#
loop_
_entity.id
_entity.type
_entity.pdbx_description
1 polymer ?
#
loop_
_entity_poly.entity_id
_entity_poly.type
_entity_poly.pdbx_seq_one_letter_code
_entity_poly.pdbx_strand_id
1 'polypeptide(L)'
;MKKIISPHLEVREDWLSQLIEEPISPNMPIIDPHHHLWNAGFGRYYVEELLEDIQSSGHNIRATVYIMSSSNTIMYGKDGPDEFKPLTEIEFATKEAKRSDLIINNEVKVNSSIVGSLDLTFGNKLEPVIEKALDISEGRLK
;
A
#
# COMPACT_ATOMS: atom_id res chain seq x y z
N MET A 1 26.09 11.48 -7.57
CA MET A 1 24.68 11.17 -7.37
C MET A 1 24.02 12.36 -6.67
N LYS A 2 22.95 12.95 -7.23
CA LYS A 2 22.16 13.96 -6.51
C LYS A 2 21.44 13.27 -5.35
N LYS A 3 21.69 13.72 -4.12
CA LYS A 3 20.95 13.27 -2.93
C LYS A 3 19.48 13.66 -3.14
N ILE A 4 18.58 12.69 -3.28
CA ILE A 4 17.15 12.97 -3.33
C ILE A 4 16.76 13.39 -1.93
N ILE A 5 16.36 14.64 -1.78
CA ILE A 5 15.90 15.19 -0.50
C ILE A 5 14.43 14.79 -0.38
N SER A 6 14.06 14.14 0.71
CA SER A 6 12.66 13.83 1.01
C SER A 6 11.84 15.13 0.97
N PRO A 7 10.67 15.15 0.32
CA PRO A 7 9.77 16.29 0.37
C PRO A 7 9.10 16.46 1.75
N HIS A 8 9.27 15.51 2.64
CA HIS A 8 8.71 15.49 3.97
C HIS A 8 9.73 16.06 4.99
N LEU A 9 9.21 16.64 6.05
CA LEU A 9 10.03 17.04 7.19
C LEU A 9 10.71 15.81 7.80
N GLU A 10 11.92 16.02 8.32
CA GLU A 10 12.63 14.97 9.05
C GLU A 10 11.84 14.60 10.31
N VAL A 11 11.66 13.29 10.53
CA VAL A 11 11.04 12.77 11.75
C VAL A 11 11.99 13.07 12.93
N ARG A 12 11.46 13.71 13.94
CA ARG A 12 12.22 14.10 15.14
C ARG A 12 11.83 13.20 16.30
N GLU A 13 12.56 12.12 16.46
CA GLU A 13 12.32 11.14 17.53
C GLU A 13 12.45 11.74 18.93
N ASP A 14 13.37 12.71 19.10
CA ASP A 14 13.55 13.44 20.36
C ASP A 14 12.31 14.27 20.76
N TRP A 15 11.52 14.67 19.77
CA TRP A 15 10.27 15.39 19.99
C TRP A 15 9.08 14.44 20.16
N LEU A 16 8.98 13.41 19.33
CA LEU A 16 7.90 12.43 19.39
C LEU A 16 7.88 11.66 20.72
N SER A 17 9.05 11.31 21.24
CA SER A 17 9.18 10.55 22.50
C SER A 17 8.81 11.34 23.77
N GLN A 18 8.55 12.65 23.66
CA GLN A 18 8.17 13.47 24.83
C GLN A 18 6.75 13.17 25.33
N LEU A 19 5.89 12.61 24.49
CA LEU A 19 4.54 12.22 24.86
C LEU A 19 4.25 10.83 24.30
N ILE A 20 4.00 9.89 25.19
CA ILE A 20 3.54 8.55 24.86
C ILE A 20 2.09 8.44 25.27
N GLU A 21 1.21 8.18 24.32
CA GLU A 21 -0.22 7.99 24.57
C GLU A 21 -0.58 6.51 24.42
N GLU A 22 -1.23 5.98 25.47
CA GLU A 22 -1.74 4.61 25.40
C GLU A 22 -3.03 4.55 24.57
N PRO A 23 -3.21 3.50 23.76
CA PRO A 23 -4.46 3.31 23.03
C PRO A 23 -5.67 3.25 23.96
N ILE A 24 -6.70 4.04 23.69
CA ILE A 24 -7.93 4.09 24.49
C ILE A 24 -8.65 2.73 24.50
N SER A 25 -8.63 2.04 23.36
CA SER A 25 -9.31 0.75 23.16
C SER A 25 -8.41 -0.23 22.39
N PRO A 26 -7.34 -0.76 23.02
CA PRO A 26 -6.33 -1.56 22.33
C PRO A 26 -6.88 -2.86 21.73
N ASN A 27 -7.98 -3.40 22.28
CA ASN A 27 -8.58 -4.65 21.80
C ASN A 27 -9.65 -4.43 20.72
N MET A 28 -10.01 -3.19 20.39
CA MET A 28 -11.01 -2.91 19.36
C MET A 28 -10.47 -3.36 18.00
N PRO A 29 -11.17 -4.25 17.26
CA PRO A 29 -10.73 -4.65 15.94
C PRO A 29 -10.88 -3.48 14.98
N ILE A 30 -9.80 -3.16 14.26
CA ILE A 30 -9.71 -2.05 13.32
C ILE A 30 -9.39 -2.59 11.93
N ILE A 31 -10.05 -2.04 10.93
CA ILE A 31 -9.63 -2.13 9.54
C ILE A 31 -9.03 -0.77 9.17
N ASP A 32 -7.75 -0.75 8.80
CA ASP A 32 -7.14 0.45 8.23
C ASP A 32 -7.67 0.65 6.80
N PRO A 33 -8.47 1.69 6.54
CA PRO A 33 -9.15 1.84 5.26
C PRO A 33 -8.28 2.49 4.18
N HIS A 34 -7.05 2.92 4.49
CA HIS A 34 -6.26 3.70 3.56
C HIS A 34 -4.77 3.71 3.91
N HIS A 35 -4.00 2.91 3.16
CA HIS A 35 -2.55 3.00 3.20
C HIS A 35 -1.96 2.83 1.80
N HIS A 36 -0.69 3.18 1.68
CA HIS A 36 0.13 2.98 0.49
C HIS A 36 1.37 2.18 0.84
N LEU A 37 1.93 1.50 -0.15
CA LEU A 37 3.27 0.92 -0.09
C LEU A 37 4.11 1.58 -1.18
N TRP A 38 5.40 1.79 -0.95
CA TRP A 38 6.24 2.46 -1.92
C TRP A 38 7.71 2.04 -1.85
N ASN A 39 8.42 2.29 -2.96
CA ASN A 39 9.85 2.32 -3.00
C ASN A 39 10.26 3.57 -3.78
N ALA A 40 10.73 4.57 -3.09
CA ALA A 40 11.09 5.85 -3.68
C ALA A 40 12.52 6.22 -3.30
N GLY A 41 13.07 7.25 -3.96
CA GLY A 41 14.45 7.66 -3.71
C GLY A 41 14.76 8.12 -2.28
N PHE A 42 13.73 8.33 -1.45
CA PHE A 42 13.83 8.68 -0.03
C PHE A 42 13.58 7.51 0.92
N GLY A 43 13.24 6.33 0.41
CA GLY A 43 13.06 5.13 1.24
C GLY A 43 12.13 4.08 0.64
N ARG A 44 12.14 2.92 1.26
CA ARG A 44 11.23 1.80 1.01
C ARG A 44 10.23 1.72 2.16
N TYR A 45 8.97 1.41 1.82
CA TYR A 45 7.93 1.05 2.77
C TYR A 45 7.08 -0.05 2.15
N TYR A 46 7.32 -1.28 2.53
CA TYR A 46 6.66 -2.48 2.05
C TYR A 46 5.90 -3.16 3.18
N VAL A 47 5.50 -4.40 2.98
CA VAL A 47 4.72 -5.15 3.96
C VAL A 47 5.46 -5.35 5.29
N GLU A 48 6.78 -5.47 5.27
CA GLU A 48 7.56 -5.64 6.49
C GLU A 48 7.49 -4.39 7.38
N GLU A 49 7.75 -3.22 6.79
CA GLU A 49 7.70 -1.95 7.51
C GLU A 49 6.28 -1.64 7.99
N LEU A 50 5.25 -1.90 7.15
CA LEU A 50 3.86 -1.74 7.54
C LEU A 50 3.48 -2.62 8.74
N LEU A 51 3.90 -3.89 8.75
CA LEU A 51 3.60 -4.80 9.85
C LEU A 51 4.35 -4.41 11.14
N GLU A 52 5.57 -3.88 11.03
CA GLU A 52 6.30 -3.33 12.17
C GLU A 52 5.57 -2.15 12.79
N ASP A 53 5.08 -1.21 11.97
CA ASP A 53 4.26 -0.08 12.43
C ASP A 53 2.96 -0.55 13.08
N ILE A 54 2.26 -1.50 12.47
CA ILE A 54 1.03 -2.07 13.04
C ILE A 54 1.30 -2.72 14.39
N GLN A 55 2.33 -3.54 14.50
CA GLN A 55 2.66 -4.25 15.74
C GLN A 55 3.09 -3.30 16.86
N SER A 56 3.82 -2.23 16.51
CA SER A 56 4.29 -1.24 17.48
C SER A 56 3.22 -0.24 17.90
N SER A 57 2.14 -0.09 17.13
CA SER A 57 1.08 0.90 17.38
C SER A 57 0.24 0.64 18.66
N GLY A 58 0.25 -0.58 19.17
CA GLY A 58 -0.61 -0.99 20.29
C GLY A 58 -2.10 -1.15 19.91
N HIS A 59 -2.46 -1.01 18.63
CA HIS A 59 -3.83 -1.18 18.14
C HIS A 59 -4.06 -2.58 17.55
N ASN A 60 -5.31 -3.05 17.63
CA ASN A 60 -5.73 -4.35 17.07
C ASN A 60 -6.14 -4.20 15.59
N ILE A 61 -5.16 -3.93 14.71
CA ILE A 61 -5.39 -3.86 13.26
C ILE A 61 -5.56 -5.28 12.72
N ARG A 62 -6.70 -5.56 12.11
CA ARG A 62 -7.05 -6.89 11.58
C ARG A 62 -6.91 -7.02 10.09
N ALA A 63 -7.10 -5.92 9.37
CA ALA A 63 -6.98 -5.86 7.92
C ALA A 63 -6.62 -4.46 7.46
N THR A 64 -6.08 -4.36 6.24
CA THR A 64 -5.80 -3.07 5.60
C THR A 64 -6.39 -3.00 4.19
N VAL A 65 -6.66 -1.78 3.73
CA VAL A 65 -7.08 -1.49 2.36
C VAL A 65 -5.97 -0.70 1.67
N TYR A 66 -5.43 -1.28 0.62
CA TYR A 66 -4.42 -0.61 -0.21
C TYR A 66 -5.09 0.37 -1.16
N ILE A 67 -4.62 1.61 -1.20
CA ILE A 67 -5.04 2.61 -2.16
C ILE A 67 -3.90 2.83 -3.17
N MET A 68 -4.20 2.74 -4.46
CA MET A 68 -3.20 3.02 -5.51
C MET A 68 -2.69 4.45 -5.42
N SER A 69 -1.37 4.62 -5.54
CA SER A 69 -0.71 5.93 -5.34
C SER A 69 -0.70 6.81 -6.59
N SER A 70 -1.08 6.29 -7.73
CA SER A 70 -1.07 6.98 -9.03
C SER A 70 0.22 6.86 -9.87
N SER A 71 0.17 7.44 -11.07
CA SER A 71 1.14 7.32 -12.16
C SER A 71 2.59 7.76 -11.87
N ASN A 72 2.83 8.42 -10.74
CA ASN A 72 4.15 8.96 -10.43
C ASN A 72 5.00 8.03 -9.56
N THR A 73 4.51 6.84 -9.24
CA THR A 73 5.25 5.88 -8.42
C THR A 73 6.15 4.97 -9.25
N ILE A 74 7.17 4.43 -8.61
CA ILE A 74 8.09 3.47 -9.22
C ILE A 74 7.39 2.14 -9.57
N MET A 75 6.24 1.86 -8.96
CA MET A 75 5.42 0.67 -9.20
C MET A 75 4.53 0.79 -10.44
N TYR A 76 4.34 2.00 -10.96
CA TYR A 76 3.57 2.22 -12.18
C TYR A 76 4.34 1.74 -13.41
N GLY A 77 3.71 0.97 -14.28
CA GLY A 77 4.33 0.39 -15.46
C GLY A 77 4.96 1.44 -16.39
N LYS A 78 6.13 1.13 -16.93
CA LYS A 78 6.85 2.00 -17.87
C LYS A 78 6.68 1.57 -19.31
N ASP A 79 6.41 0.29 -19.52
CA ASP A 79 6.34 -0.35 -20.83
C ASP A 79 4.89 -0.68 -21.21
N GLY A 80 4.65 -0.83 -22.52
CA GLY A 80 3.36 -1.18 -23.06
C GLY A 80 2.39 -0.01 -23.23
N PRO A 81 1.13 -0.30 -23.61
CA PRO A 81 0.08 0.70 -23.78
C PRO A 81 -0.22 1.44 -22.46
N ASP A 82 -0.49 2.72 -22.54
CA ASP A 82 -0.67 3.57 -21.36
C ASP A 82 -1.81 3.12 -20.48
N GLU A 83 -2.90 2.62 -21.05
CA GLU A 83 -4.07 2.13 -20.34
C GLU A 83 -3.77 0.92 -19.45
N PHE A 84 -2.72 0.12 -19.76
CA PHE A 84 -2.32 -1.07 -18.99
C PHE A 84 -1.29 -0.78 -17.89
N LYS A 85 -0.64 0.36 -17.91
CA LYS A 85 0.42 0.69 -16.94
C LYS A 85 -0.01 0.62 -15.47
N PRO A 86 -1.25 0.96 -15.09
CA PRO A 86 -1.71 0.82 -13.70
C PRO A 86 -1.69 -0.61 -13.16
N LEU A 87 -1.78 -1.62 -14.04
CA LEU A 87 -1.86 -3.02 -13.63
C LEU A 87 -0.63 -3.49 -12.84
N THR A 88 0.54 -2.91 -13.09
CA THR A 88 1.77 -3.26 -12.36
C THR A 88 1.69 -2.92 -10.87
N GLU A 89 0.98 -1.84 -10.51
CA GLU A 89 0.77 -1.48 -9.11
C GLU A 89 -0.24 -2.41 -8.44
N ILE A 90 -1.29 -2.84 -9.15
CA ILE A 90 -2.24 -3.84 -8.66
C ILE A 90 -1.53 -5.18 -8.43
N GLU A 91 -0.69 -5.60 -9.38
CA GLU A 91 0.12 -6.81 -9.25
C GLU A 91 1.07 -6.73 -8.05
N PHE A 92 1.73 -5.58 -7.87
CA PHE A 92 2.59 -5.33 -6.72
C PHE A 92 1.82 -5.45 -5.41
N ALA A 93 0.69 -4.75 -5.26
CA ALA A 93 -0.12 -4.79 -4.06
C ALA A 93 -0.63 -6.22 -3.74
N THR A 94 -0.99 -6.99 -4.78
CA THR A 94 -1.38 -8.40 -4.64
C THR A 94 -0.21 -9.28 -4.19
N LYS A 95 0.99 -9.06 -4.71
CA LYS A 95 2.20 -9.77 -4.29
C LYS A 95 2.56 -9.46 -2.83
N GLU A 96 2.47 -8.20 -2.41
CA GLU A 96 2.75 -7.81 -1.03
C GLU A 96 1.70 -8.40 -0.06
N ALA A 97 0.43 -8.51 -0.46
CA ALA A 97 -0.57 -9.25 0.32
C ALA A 97 -0.15 -10.71 0.55
N LYS A 98 0.25 -11.41 -0.50
CA LYS A 98 0.73 -12.80 -0.40
C LYS A 98 2.01 -12.93 0.44
N ARG A 99 2.92 -11.96 0.33
CA ARG A 99 4.13 -11.95 1.17
C ARG A 99 3.78 -11.82 2.64
N SER A 100 2.79 -11.00 2.99
CA SER A 100 2.35 -10.84 4.38
C SER A 100 1.84 -12.16 4.98
N ASP A 101 1.17 -13.00 4.18
CA ASP A 101 0.66 -14.29 4.63
C ASP A 101 1.79 -15.29 4.97
N LEU A 102 3.03 -15.06 4.48
CA LEU A 102 4.21 -15.88 4.75
C LEU A 102 5.03 -15.39 5.96
N ILE A 103 4.72 -14.21 6.49
CA ILE A 103 5.44 -13.66 7.65
C ILE A 103 4.97 -14.36 8.92
N ILE A 104 5.93 -14.91 9.66
CA ILE A 104 5.66 -15.67 10.88
C ILE A 104 4.95 -14.76 11.91
N ASN A 105 3.89 -15.32 12.53
CA ASN A 105 3.05 -14.62 13.52
C ASN A 105 2.27 -13.41 12.98
N ASN A 106 2.16 -13.24 11.66
CA ASN A 106 1.28 -12.23 11.11
C ASN A 106 -0.18 -12.69 11.16
N GLU A 107 -1.03 -11.93 11.87
CA GLU A 107 -2.48 -12.13 11.93
C GLU A 107 -3.26 -11.08 11.11
N VAL A 108 -2.55 -10.11 10.52
CA VAL A 108 -3.14 -9.00 9.77
C VAL A 108 -3.38 -9.40 8.33
N LYS A 109 -4.57 -9.17 7.81
CA LYS A 109 -4.90 -9.32 6.39
C LYS A 109 -4.47 -8.08 5.61
N VAL A 110 -3.18 -8.00 5.26
CA VAL A 110 -2.62 -6.87 4.50
C VAL A 110 -3.19 -6.84 3.10
N ASN A 111 -3.52 -5.64 2.60
CA ASN A 111 -4.12 -5.42 1.29
C ASN A 111 -5.32 -6.35 1.03
N SER A 112 -6.17 -6.55 2.05
CA SER A 112 -7.38 -7.39 1.94
C SER A 112 -8.32 -6.89 0.86
N SER A 113 -8.27 -5.60 0.57
CA SER A 113 -8.88 -4.95 -0.58
C SER A 113 -7.91 -3.95 -1.21
N ILE A 114 -8.08 -3.73 -2.51
CA ILE A 114 -7.31 -2.78 -3.31
C ILE A 114 -8.30 -1.82 -3.95
N VAL A 115 -8.13 -0.53 -3.74
CA VAL A 115 -8.84 0.51 -4.48
C VAL A 115 -7.96 0.91 -5.67
N GLY A 116 -8.43 0.54 -6.87
CA GLY A 116 -7.73 0.81 -8.13
C GLY A 116 -7.95 2.23 -8.62
N SER A 117 -7.04 2.70 -9.47
CA SER A 117 -7.16 3.97 -10.18
C SER A 117 -6.87 3.74 -11.67
N LEU A 118 -7.85 4.12 -12.52
CA LEU A 118 -7.75 4.05 -13.97
C LEU A 118 -8.12 5.41 -14.57
N ASP A 119 -7.44 5.79 -15.65
CA ASP A 119 -7.78 6.99 -16.40
C ASP A 119 -8.98 6.73 -17.32
N LEU A 120 -10.15 7.21 -16.91
CA LEU A 120 -11.41 7.01 -17.64
C LEU A 120 -11.44 7.68 -19.02
N THR A 121 -10.46 8.54 -19.36
CA THR A 121 -10.36 9.16 -20.68
C THR A 121 -10.04 8.16 -21.79
N PHE A 122 -9.54 6.97 -21.43
CA PHE A 122 -9.30 5.87 -22.39
C PHE A 122 -10.59 5.20 -22.90
N GLY A 123 -11.74 5.48 -22.28
CA GLY A 123 -13.04 4.98 -22.74
C GLY A 123 -13.09 3.47 -22.86
N ASN A 124 -13.56 2.95 -24.01
CA ASN A 124 -13.74 1.51 -24.24
C ASN A 124 -12.45 0.68 -24.18
N LYS A 125 -11.27 1.32 -24.26
CA LYS A 125 -10.00 0.60 -24.08
C LYS A 125 -9.81 0.07 -22.66
N LEU A 126 -10.59 0.55 -21.69
CA LEU A 126 -10.49 0.11 -20.30
C LEU A 126 -11.15 -1.25 -20.05
N GLU A 127 -12.06 -1.71 -20.88
CA GLU A 127 -12.74 -3.00 -20.69
C GLU A 127 -11.73 -4.15 -20.48
N PRO A 128 -10.78 -4.40 -21.40
CA PRO A 128 -9.77 -5.45 -21.20
C PRO A 128 -8.81 -5.17 -20.04
N VAL A 129 -8.58 -3.90 -19.69
CA VAL A 129 -7.76 -3.51 -18.56
C VAL A 129 -8.44 -3.89 -17.25
N ILE A 130 -9.74 -3.62 -17.11
CA ILE A 130 -10.54 -3.95 -15.93
C ILE A 130 -10.60 -5.47 -15.76
N GLU A 131 -10.89 -6.22 -16.83
CA GLU A 131 -10.88 -7.68 -16.78
C GLU A 131 -9.54 -8.23 -16.27
N LYS A 132 -8.44 -7.71 -16.81
CA LYS A 132 -7.10 -8.11 -16.38
C LYS A 132 -6.81 -7.69 -14.94
N ALA A 133 -7.24 -6.50 -14.51
CA ALA A 133 -7.08 -6.02 -13.14
C ALA A 133 -7.81 -6.93 -12.13
N LEU A 134 -9.04 -7.35 -12.46
CA LEU A 134 -9.81 -8.30 -11.64
C LEU A 134 -9.12 -9.64 -11.52
N ASP A 135 -8.56 -10.16 -12.63
CA ASP A 135 -7.82 -11.41 -12.65
C ASP A 135 -6.57 -11.36 -11.75
N ILE A 136 -5.69 -10.37 -11.95
CA ILE A 136 -4.43 -10.29 -11.21
C ILE A 136 -4.59 -9.92 -9.75
N SER A 137 -5.68 -9.24 -9.39
CA SER A 137 -5.97 -8.87 -8.00
C SER A 137 -6.49 -10.02 -7.14
N GLU A 138 -6.88 -11.13 -7.77
CA GLU A 138 -7.43 -12.31 -7.08
C GLU A 138 -8.59 -11.96 -6.14
N GLY A 139 -9.50 -11.12 -6.63
CA GLY A 139 -10.70 -10.69 -5.91
C GLY A 139 -10.49 -9.56 -4.89
N ARG A 140 -9.27 -9.00 -4.79
CA ARG A 140 -8.99 -7.87 -3.89
C ARG A 140 -9.43 -6.53 -4.45
N LEU A 141 -9.41 -6.34 -5.78
CA LEU A 141 -9.82 -5.09 -6.42
C LEU A 141 -11.30 -4.80 -6.17
N LYS A 142 -11.61 -3.56 -5.81
CA LYS A 142 -12.96 -3.05 -5.55
C LYS A 142 -13.20 -1.76 -6.32
#